data_0e9263696e1f40c5bec5a4df7332e94a
#
_entry.id   0e9263696e1f40c5bec5a4df7332e94a
#
_cell.length_a   1.000
_cell.length_b   1.000
_cell.length_c   1.000
_cell.angle_alpha   90.00
_cell.angle_beta   90.00
_cell.angle_gamma   90.00
#
_symmetry.space_group_name_H-M   'P 1'
#
loop_
_entity.id
_entity.type
_entity.pdbx_description
1 polymer ?
#
loop_
_entity_poly.entity_id
_entity_poly.type
_entity_poly.pdbx_seq_one_letter_code
_entity_poly.pdbx_strand_id
1 'polypeptide(L)'
;MEKDVKILAIESSCDETSAAVVVNGRNVLSNIIYSQIDIHTLYGGVVPEIASRKHIEKITQVIRQALKEAECTLDDIDAVAVTYGPGLVGALLVGVGAAKAIAFAKDIPLVGVHHIEGHIAANYIENKELEPPFMCLVVSGGHTHLVKVVDYGKFEILGITRDDAAGEAFDKVARAIGLGYPGGPKIDRKAKEGNPDAIEFPRAKVAESAYDFSFSGLKSAVLNYINQAHMRDEQINEADVAASFQKAVTEVLTEHAVAAAKEYHMDKIAIAGGVASNSALRASMKAACEQAGLTLYHPSPILCTDNAAMIGAAGYYEYINGTRHGWDLNAIPNLKLGER
;
A
#
# COMPACT_ATOMS: atom_id res chain seq x y z
N MET A 1 -9.40 -33.55 6.79
CA MET A 1 -8.79 -32.33 6.20
C MET A 1 -9.86 -31.27 6.26
N GLU A 2 -9.55 -30.12 6.80
CA GLU A 2 -10.48 -28.99 6.73
C GLU A 2 -10.69 -28.62 5.26
N LYS A 3 -11.91 -28.20 4.92
CA LYS A 3 -12.22 -27.76 3.56
C LYS A 3 -11.44 -26.48 3.23
N ASP A 4 -10.81 -26.43 2.06
CA ASP A 4 -10.19 -25.20 1.57
C ASP A 4 -11.26 -24.10 1.39
N VAL A 5 -10.95 -22.91 1.89
CA VAL A 5 -11.81 -21.72 1.77
C VAL A 5 -11.31 -20.85 0.62
N LYS A 6 -12.16 -20.64 -0.36
CA LYS A 6 -11.89 -19.80 -1.55
C LYS A 6 -12.57 -18.44 -1.41
N ILE A 7 -11.78 -17.39 -1.43
CA ILE A 7 -12.26 -16.00 -1.37
C ILE A 7 -12.13 -15.36 -2.74
N LEU A 8 -13.23 -14.89 -3.30
CA LEU A 8 -13.21 -13.95 -4.42
C LEU A 8 -13.02 -12.55 -3.85
N ALA A 9 -11.91 -11.91 -4.19
CA ALA A 9 -11.55 -10.60 -3.69
C ALA A 9 -11.65 -9.52 -4.77
N ILE A 10 -12.05 -8.31 -4.38
CA ILE A 10 -12.21 -7.15 -5.25
C ILE A 10 -11.53 -5.95 -4.61
N GLU A 11 -10.66 -5.27 -5.39
CA GLU A 11 -10.00 -4.01 -5.04
C GLU A 11 -10.35 -2.95 -6.08
N SER A 12 -10.79 -1.78 -5.60
CA SER A 12 -11.08 -0.62 -6.45
C SER A 12 -10.95 0.72 -5.70
N SER A 13 -10.10 0.79 -4.68
CA SER A 13 -10.05 1.95 -3.79
C SER A 13 -9.45 3.22 -4.41
N CYS A 14 -8.63 3.10 -5.46
CA CYS A 14 -7.93 4.23 -6.09
C CYS A 14 -7.96 4.15 -7.62
N ASP A 15 -6.88 3.74 -8.27
CA ASP A 15 -6.73 3.71 -9.73
C ASP A 15 -6.46 2.31 -10.29
N GLU A 16 -6.46 1.27 -9.45
CA GLU A 16 -6.41 -0.13 -9.86
C GLU A 16 -7.77 -0.78 -9.72
N THR A 17 -8.28 -1.38 -10.82
CA THR A 17 -9.40 -2.31 -10.77
C THR A 17 -8.85 -3.73 -10.71
N SER A 18 -9.02 -4.42 -9.60
CA SER A 18 -8.44 -5.75 -9.44
C SER A 18 -9.47 -6.76 -8.91
N ALA A 19 -9.32 -8.02 -9.35
CA ALA A 19 -10.01 -9.16 -8.76
C ALA A 19 -9.06 -10.35 -8.65
N ALA A 20 -9.22 -11.15 -7.60
CA ALA A 20 -8.38 -12.30 -7.31
C ALA A 20 -9.20 -13.44 -6.70
N VAL A 21 -8.72 -14.67 -6.87
CA VAL A 21 -9.19 -15.83 -6.10
C VAL A 21 -8.05 -16.28 -5.20
N VAL A 22 -8.30 -16.28 -3.90
CA VAL A 22 -7.31 -16.63 -2.88
C VAL A 22 -7.82 -17.78 -2.03
N VAL A 23 -6.97 -18.77 -1.79
CA VAL A 23 -7.28 -19.95 -0.98
C VAL A 23 -6.56 -19.85 0.36
N ASN A 24 -7.33 -20.01 1.44
CA ASN A 24 -6.83 -20.02 2.82
C ASN A 24 -5.94 -18.83 3.17
N GLY A 25 -6.21 -17.66 2.54
CA GLY A 25 -5.52 -16.40 2.79
C GLY A 25 -4.07 -16.31 2.33
N ARG A 26 -3.50 -17.40 1.78
CA ARG A 26 -2.07 -17.47 1.46
C ARG A 26 -1.74 -18.01 0.06
N ASN A 27 -2.67 -18.70 -0.58
CA ASN A 27 -2.46 -19.27 -1.90
C ASN A 27 -3.29 -18.50 -2.94
N VAL A 28 -2.62 -17.81 -3.84
CA VAL A 28 -3.25 -17.02 -4.89
C VAL A 28 -3.44 -17.89 -6.12
N LEU A 29 -4.69 -18.15 -6.51
CA LEU A 29 -5.01 -18.85 -7.75
C LEU A 29 -5.04 -17.92 -8.96
N SER A 30 -5.46 -16.66 -8.75
CA SER A 30 -5.44 -15.61 -9.75
C SER A 30 -5.33 -14.25 -9.11
N ASN A 31 -4.74 -13.27 -9.82
CA ASN A 31 -4.68 -11.87 -9.39
C ASN A 31 -4.63 -10.96 -10.63
N ILE A 32 -5.79 -10.53 -11.08
CA ILE A 32 -5.96 -9.71 -12.27
C ILE A 32 -5.99 -8.25 -11.88
N ILE A 33 -5.12 -7.45 -12.46
CA ILE A 33 -5.00 -6.02 -12.18
C ILE A 33 -5.15 -5.24 -13.49
N TYR A 34 -6.10 -4.32 -13.51
CA TYR A 34 -6.23 -3.30 -14.54
C TYR A 34 -5.86 -1.95 -13.94
N SER A 35 -4.67 -1.46 -14.27
CA SER A 35 -4.19 -0.16 -13.79
C SER A 35 -4.61 0.97 -14.72
N GLN A 36 -4.90 2.13 -14.13
CA GLN A 36 -5.25 3.36 -14.82
C GLN A 36 -4.07 4.36 -14.87
N ILE A 37 -2.85 3.93 -14.49
CA ILE A 37 -1.65 4.78 -14.41
C ILE A 37 -1.44 5.56 -15.72
N ASP A 38 -1.57 4.92 -16.88
CA ASP A 38 -1.38 5.58 -18.19
C ASP A 38 -2.38 6.72 -18.42
N ILE A 39 -3.61 6.55 -17.93
CA ILE A 39 -4.64 7.58 -18.03
C ILE A 39 -4.31 8.74 -17.10
N HIS A 40 -3.97 8.45 -15.83
CA HIS A 40 -3.72 9.46 -14.82
C HIS A 40 -2.38 10.19 -15.03
N THR A 41 -1.43 9.57 -15.72
CA THR A 41 -0.17 10.23 -16.13
C THR A 41 -0.44 11.46 -16.99
N LEU A 42 -1.49 11.46 -17.82
CA LEU A 42 -1.88 12.60 -18.65
C LEU A 42 -2.32 13.83 -17.81
N TYR A 43 -2.79 13.58 -16.59
CA TYR A 43 -3.25 14.62 -15.65
C TYR A 43 -2.22 14.94 -14.56
N GLY A 44 -1.09 14.21 -14.54
CA GLY A 44 -0.06 14.37 -13.52
C GLY A 44 -0.44 13.83 -12.15
N GLY A 45 -1.44 12.95 -12.06
CA GLY A 45 -1.91 12.32 -10.83
C GLY A 45 -3.35 11.84 -10.96
N VAL A 46 -3.83 11.11 -9.95
CA VAL A 46 -5.17 10.49 -9.95
C VAL A 46 -6.27 11.55 -9.95
N VAL A 47 -7.23 11.39 -10.87
CA VAL A 47 -8.47 12.20 -10.95
C VAL A 47 -9.64 11.33 -10.51
N PRO A 48 -10.25 11.57 -9.34
CA PRO A 48 -11.22 10.67 -8.71
C PRO A 48 -12.43 10.32 -9.58
N GLU A 49 -12.99 11.28 -10.31
CA GLU A 49 -14.13 11.04 -11.17
C GLU A 49 -13.79 10.14 -12.38
N ILE A 50 -12.61 10.33 -12.97
CA ILE A 50 -12.13 9.50 -14.06
C ILE A 50 -11.89 8.07 -13.54
N ALA A 51 -11.24 7.93 -12.37
CA ALA A 51 -10.99 6.65 -11.75
C ALA A 51 -12.30 5.87 -11.56
N SER A 52 -13.32 6.50 -10.95
CA SER A 52 -14.62 5.86 -10.70
C SER A 52 -15.27 5.35 -11.99
N ARG A 53 -15.27 6.13 -13.06
CA ARG A 53 -15.84 5.73 -14.36
C ARG A 53 -15.09 4.55 -14.98
N LYS A 54 -13.77 4.52 -14.85
CA LYS A 54 -12.95 3.43 -15.40
C LYS A 54 -13.15 2.12 -14.64
N HIS A 55 -13.37 2.17 -13.34
CA HIS A 55 -13.77 0.97 -12.58
C HIS A 55 -15.05 0.36 -13.10
N ILE A 56 -16.10 1.17 -13.38
CA ILE A 56 -17.37 0.68 -13.93
C ILE A 56 -17.15 -0.06 -15.26
N GLU A 57 -16.29 0.47 -16.14
CA GLU A 57 -15.99 -0.13 -17.43
C GLU A 57 -15.28 -1.49 -17.33
N LYS A 58 -14.51 -1.73 -16.24
CA LYS A 58 -13.57 -2.84 -16.14
C LYS A 58 -13.95 -3.92 -15.13
N ILE A 59 -14.69 -3.58 -14.09
CA ILE A 59 -14.93 -4.47 -12.95
C ILE A 59 -15.44 -5.86 -13.35
N THR A 60 -16.43 -5.94 -14.23
CA THR A 60 -16.99 -7.22 -14.68
C THR A 60 -16.00 -8.05 -15.48
N GLN A 61 -15.17 -7.40 -16.31
CA GLN A 61 -14.15 -8.07 -17.11
C GLN A 61 -13.06 -8.66 -16.23
N VAL A 62 -12.59 -7.89 -15.26
CA VAL A 62 -11.53 -8.29 -14.33
C VAL A 62 -11.99 -9.46 -13.45
N ILE A 63 -13.22 -9.41 -12.91
CA ILE A 63 -13.81 -10.52 -12.15
C ILE A 63 -13.91 -11.79 -12.97
N ARG A 64 -14.43 -11.71 -14.20
CA ARG A 64 -14.54 -12.87 -15.09
C ARG A 64 -13.18 -13.48 -15.40
N GLN A 65 -12.18 -12.64 -15.64
CA GLN A 65 -10.83 -13.10 -15.94
C GLN A 65 -10.20 -13.77 -14.71
N ALA A 66 -10.39 -13.21 -13.51
CA ALA A 66 -9.89 -13.79 -12.27
C ALA A 66 -10.48 -15.18 -12.02
N LEU A 67 -11.78 -15.37 -12.18
CA LEU A 67 -12.43 -16.67 -12.07
C LEU A 67 -11.91 -17.67 -13.12
N LYS A 68 -11.78 -17.22 -14.38
CA LYS A 68 -11.27 -18.06 -15.47
C LYS A 68 -9.82 -18.52 -15.22
N GLU A 69 -8.95 -17.62 -14.79
CA GLU A 69 -7.53 -17.94 -14.53
C GLU A 69 -7.37 -18.84 -13.30
N ALA A 70 -8.25 -18.70 -12.33
CA ALA A 70 -8.32 -19.59 -11.16
C ALA A 70 -8.98 -20.95 -11.47
N GLU A 71 -9.46 -21.17 -12.69
CA GLU A 71 -10.27 -22.33 -13.07
C GLU A 71 -11.48 -22.57 -12.16
N CYS A 72 -12.11 -21.46 -11.70
CA CYS A 72 -13.24 -21.44 -10.79
C CYS A 72 -14.48 -20.83 -11.45
N THR A 73 -15.63 -21.22 -10.92
CA THR A 73 -16.92 -20.54 -11.13
C THR A 73 -17.35 -19.84 -9.85
N LEU A 74 -18.41 -19.05 -9.87
CA LEU A 74 -18.98 -18.46 -8.66
C LEU A 74 -19.55 -19.50 -7.69
N ASP A 75 -19.81 -20.73 -8.12
CA ASP A 75 -20.28 -21.83 -7.27
C ASP A 75 -19.16 -22.44 -6.42
N ASP A 76 -17.89 -22.17 -6.78
CA ASP A 76 -16.72 -22.63 -6.07
C ASP A 76 -16.26 -21.67 -4.97
N ILE A 77 -16.88 -20.49 -4.87
CA ILE A 77 -16.48 -19.39 -3.97
C ILE A 77 -17.24 -19.50 -2.64
N ASP A 78 -16.50 -19.45 -1.54
CA ASP A 78 -17.07 -19.53 -0.18
C ASP A 78 -17.44 -18.15 0.40
N ALA A 79 -16.78 -17.07 -0.02
CA ALA A 79 -17.11 -15.69 0.36
C ALA A 79 -16.57 -14.66 -0.63
N VAL A 80 -17.16 -13.46 -0.65
CA VAL A 80 -16.66 -12.32 -1.40
C VAL A 80 -16.04 -11.31 -0.45
N ALA A 81 -14.77 -10.97 -0.66
CA ALA A 81 -14.07 -9.90 0.07
C ALA A 81 -13.97 -8.65 -0.82
N VAL A 82 -14.13 -7.48 -0.23
CA VAL A 82 -14.06 -6.23 -0.97
C VAL A 82 -13.49 -5.11 -0.12
N THR A 83 -12.64 -4.29 -0.72
CA THR A 83 -12.20 -3.05 -0.07
C THR A 83 -13.37 -2.07 0.04
N TYR A 84 -13.69 -1.67 1.29
CA TYR A 84 -14.74 -0.70 1.54
C TYR A 84 -14.22 0.65 2.07
N GLY A 85 -12.92 0.74 2.36
CA GLY A 85 -12.21 1.92 2.82
C GLY A 85 -10.79 1.60 3.33
N PRO A 86 -9.98 2.66 3.49
CA PRO A 86 -10.11 3.98 2.90
C PRO A 86 -9.90 4.00 1.40
N GLY A 87 -10.28 5.12 0.74
CA GLY A 87 -10.08 5.30 -0.69
C GLY A 87 -11.02 6.33 -1.32
N LEU A 88 -11.01 6.41 -2.65
CA LEU A 88 -11.89 7.29 -3.41
C LEU A 88 -13.33 6.76 -3.37
N VAL A 89 -14.26 7.55 -2.83
CA VAL A 89 -15.63 7.10 -2.56
C VAL A 89 -16.32 6.51 -3.80
N GLY A 90 -16.22 7.17 -4.96
CA GLY A 90 -16.84 6.69 -6.19
C GLY A 90 -16.21 5.40 -6.72
N ALA A 91 -14.91 5.22 -6.53
CA ALA A 91 -14.18 4.02 -6.89
C ALA A 91 -14.54 2.85 -5.95
N LEU A 92 -14.52 3.06 -4.63
CA LEU A 92 -14.95 2.09 -3.62
C LEU A 92 -16.37 1.58 -3.87
N LEU A 93 -17.31 2.49 -4.20
CA LEU A 93 -18.71 2.13 -4.46
C LEU A 93 -18.88 1.15 -5.63
N VAL A 94 -18.00 1.19 -6.63
CA VAL A 94 -18.03 0.25 -7.75
C VAL A 94 -17.71 -1.15 -7.29
N GLY A 95 -16.61 -1.32 -6.52
CA GLY A 95 -16.21 -2.62 -5.96
C GLY A 95 -17.23 -3.16 -4.97
N VAL A 96 -17.68 -2.33 -4.03
CA VAL A 96 -18.70 -2.69 -3.03
C VAL A 96 -20.01 -3.11 -3.69
N GLY A 97 -20.45 -2.36 -4.73
CA GLY A 97 -21.65 -2.71 -5.49
C GLY A 97 -21.53 -4.06 -6.20
N ALA A 98 -20.40 -4.32 -6.86
CA ALA A 98 -20.13 -5.59 -7.52
C ALA A 98 -20.07 -6.77 -6.53
N ALA A 99 -19.38 -6.59 -5.40
CA ALA A 99 -19.28 -7.61 -4.35
C ALA A 99 -20.63 -7.96 -3.73
N LYS A 100 -21.44 -6.95 -3.41
CA LYS A 100 -22.82 -7.15 -2.91
C LYS A 100 -23.68 -7.92 -3.91
N ALA A 101 -23.63 -7.56 -5.20
CA ALA A 101 -24.42 -8.23 -6.22
C ALA A 101 -24.06 -9.72 -6.33
N ILE A 102 -22.77 -10.06 -6.29
CA ILE A 102 -22.30 -11.45 -6.35
C ILE A 102 -22.68 -12.19 -5.06
N ALA A 103 -22.42 -11.63 -3.90
CA ALA A 103 -22.72 -12.25 -2.61
C ALA A 103 -24.22 -12.51 -2.47
N PHE A 104 -25.08 -11.56 -2.87
CA PHE A 104 -26.53 -11.72 -2.89
C PHE A 104 -27.01 -12.81 -3.85
N ALA A 105 -26.50 -12.80 -5.10
CA ALA A 105 -26.93 -13.76 -6.12
C ALA A 105 -26.52 -15.21 -5.79
N LYS A 106 -25.45 -15.40 -5.03
CA LYS A 106 -24.90 -16.72 -4.67
C LYS A 106 -25.25 -17.14 -3.25
N ASP A 107 -25.88 -16.28 -2.46
CA ASP A 107 -26.19 -16.48 -1.04
C ASP A 107 -24.94 -16.86 -0.23
N ILE A 108 -23.84 -16.15 -0.46
CA ILE A 108 -22.56 -16.35 0.22
C ILE A 108 -22.15 -15.11 1.03
N PRO A 109 -21.33 -15.27 2.07
CA PRO A 109 -20.90 -14.16 2.91
C PRO A 109 -20.21 -13.03 2.17
N LEU A 110 -20.53 -11.78 2.56
CA LEU A 110 -19.84 -10.57 2.16
C LEU A 110 -18.89 -10.12 3.28
N VAL A 111 -17.64 -9.87 2.94
CA VAL A 111 -16.59 -9.46 3.88
C VAL A 111 -16.00 -8.12 3.42
N GLY A 112 -16.27 -7.05 4.17
CA GLY A 112 -15.60 -5.77 3.98
C GLY A 112 -14.18 -5.84 4.52
N VAL A 113 -13.21 -5.35 3.75
CA VAL A 113 -11.79 -5.35 4.11
C VAL A 113 -11.26 -3.92 4.09
N HIS A 114 -10.48 -3.58 5.11
CA HIS A 114 -9.77 -2.32 5.16
C HIS A 114 -8.57 -2.36 4.21
N HIS A 115 -8.40 -1.36 3.34
CA HIS A 115 -7.33 -1.32 2.33
C HIS A 115 -5.93 -1.50 2.92
N ILE A 116 -5.64 -0.82 4.05
CA ILE A 116 -4.33 -0.93 4.72
C ILE A 116 -4.11 -2.32 5.33
N GLU A 117 -5.15 -2.98 5.83
CA GLU A 117 -5.08 -4.38 6.26
C GLU A 117 -4.73 -5.30 5.09
N GLY A 118 -5.25 -5.00 3.90
CA GLY A 118 -4.84 -5.67 2.67
C GLY A 118 -3.33 -5.57 2.43
N HIS A 119 -2.76 -4.37 2.48
CA HIS A 119 -1.32 -4.19 2.32
C HIS A 119 -0.50 -4.99 3.35
N ILE A 120 -0.92 -5.00 4.62
CA ILE A 120 -0.27 -5.82 5.65
C ILE A 120 -0.35 -7.31 5.28
N ALA A 121 -1.54 -7.77 4.88
CA ALA A 121 -1.81 -9.16 4.54
C ALA A 121 -1.10 -9.65 3.26
N ALA A 122 -0.68 -8.75 2.37
CA ALA A 122 0.16 -9.09 1.21
C ALA A 122 1.44 -9.82 1.63
N ASN A 123 1.97 -9.54 2.82
CA ASN A 123 3.13 -10.25 3.36
C ASN A 123 2.86 -11.74 3.63
N TYR A 124 1.63 -12.11 4.00
CA TYR A 124 1.27 -13.52 4.25
C TYR A 124 1.26 -14.37 2.97
N ILE A 125 1.04 -13.73 1.80
CA ILE A 125 1.06 -14.40 0.50
C ILE A 125 2.47 -14.82 0.13
N GLU A 126 3.42 -13.89 0.25
CA GLU A 126 4.82 -14.10 -0.12
C GLU A 126 5.57 -14.92 0.93
N ASN A 127 5.38 -14.57 2.21
CA ASN A 127 6.12 -15.13 3.33
C ASN A 127 5.18 -16.03 4.16
N LYS A 128 5.07 -17.28 3.72
CA LYS A 128 4.10 -18.23 4.29
C LYS A 128 4.38 -18.61 5.75
N GLU A 129 5.59 -18.37 6.22
CA GLU A 129 6.00 -18.56 7.61
C GLU A 129 5.74 -17.34 8.50
N LEU A 130 5.39 -16.18 7.90
CA LEU A 130 5.11 -14.99 8.70
C LEU A 130 3.79 -15.14 9.44
N GLU A 131 3.87 -15.02 10.75
CA GLU A 131 2.73 -15.03 11.67
C GLU A 131 2.84 -13.87 12.66
N PRO A 132 1.72 -13.29 13.11
CA PRO A 132 1.74 -12.33 14.20
C PRO A 132 2.36 -12.93 15.49
N PRO A 133 2.91 -12.12 16.41
CA PRO A 133 3.04 -10.69 16.29
C PRO A 133 4.28 -10.25 15.48
N PHE A 134 4.20 -9.06 14.85
CA PHE A 134 5.32 -8.42 14.16
C PHE A 134 5.10 -6.91 14.00
N MET A 135 6.18 -6.15 13.73
CA MET A 135 6.09 -4.74 13.38
C MET A 135 5.86 -4.60 11.88
N CYS A 136 4.94 -3.74 11.44
CA CYS A 136 4.69 -3.48 10.03
C CYS A 136 4.80 -1.98 9.72
N LEU A 137 5.67 -1.64 8.79
CA LEU A 137 5.75 -0.31 8.20
C LEU A 137 4.96 -0.30 6.88
N VAL A 138 3.78 0.33 6.88
CA VAL A 138 2.95 0.48 5.69
C VAL A 138 3.20 1.84 5.06
N VAL A 139 3.73 1.85 3.84
CA VAL A 139 4.11 3.07 3.11
C VAL A 139 3.58 3.04 1.68
N SER A 140 2.62 3.90 1.38
CA SER A 140 1.97 3.99 0.06
C SER A 140 1.86 5.44 -0.42
N GLY A 141 1.16 5.66 -1.53
CA GLY A 141 0.87 6.99 -2.05
C GLY A 141 0.10 7.88 -1.08
N GLY A 142 -0.89 7.32 -0.36
CA GLY A 142 -1.75 8.06 0.55
C GLY A 142 -1.50 7.81 2.03
N HIS A 143 -0.69 6.81 2.40
CA HIS A 143 -0.56 6.37 3.79
C HIS A 143 0.90 6.14 4.18
N THR A 144 1.23 6.53 5.41
CA THR A 144 2.47 6.15 6.09
C THR A 144 2.11 5.83 7.53
N HIS A 145 2.15 4.53 7.86
CA HIS A 145 1.78 4.01 9.18
C HIS A 145 2.85 3.09 9.72
N LEU A 146 3.15 3.19 10.99
CA LEU A 146 3.89 2.19 11.74
C LEU A 146 2.91 1.45 12.66
N VAL A 147 2.78 0.16 12.45
CA VAL A 147 1.73 -0.67 13.04
C VAL A 147 2.35 -1.88 13.71
N LYS A 148 1.96 -2.14 14.94
CA LYS A 148 2.20 -3.41 15.61
C LYS A 148 1.03 -4.33 15.27
N VAL A 149 1.30 -5.38 14.52
CA VAL A 149 0.34 -6.44 14.21
C VAL A 149 0.36 -7.42 15.39
N VAL A 150 -0.70 -7.38 16.19
CA VAL A 150 -0.80 -8.20 17.43
C VAL A 150 -1.28 -9.60 17.11
N ASP A 151 -2.25 -9.69 16.20
CA ASP A 151 -2.88 -10.92 15.74
C ASP A 151 -3.48 -10.66 14.34
N TYR A 152 -3.97 -11.69 13.66
CA TYR A 152 -4.70 -11.52 12.39
C TYR A 152 -5.92 -10.62 12.59
N GLY A 153 -5.98 -9.50 11.84
CA GLY A 153 -7.05 -8.50 11.97
C GLY A 153 -6.99 -7.64 13.25
N LYS A 154 -5.92 -7.71 14.05
CA LYS A 154 -5.74 -6.89 15.27
C LYS A 154 -4.48 -6.06 15.21
N PHE A 155 -4.65 -4.77 15.26
CA PHE A 155 -3.60 -3.78 15.02
C PHE A 155 -3.52 -2.75 16.13
N GLU A 156 -2.29 -2.34 16.46
CA GLU A 156 -1.99 -1.21 17.33
C GLU A 156 -1.17 -0.20 16.50
N ILE A 157 -1.72 0.98 16.27
CA ILE A 157 -1.05 2.04 15.50
C ILE A 157 -0.07 2.74 16.42
N LEU A 158 1.22 2.71 16.09
CA LEU A 158 2.27 3.37 16.86
C LEU A 158 2.64 4.73 16.30
N GLY A 159 2.53 4.91 14.98
CA GLY A 159 2.82 6.17 14.31
C GLY A 159 2.10 6.29 12.97
N ILE A 160 1.77 7.53 12.63
CA ILE A 160 1.15 7.91 11.35
C ILE A 160 1.84 9.15 10.80
N THR A 161 1.68 9.40 9.51
CA THR A 161 2.08 10.71 8.99
C THR A 161 1.14 11.80 9.47
N ARG A 162 1.70 12.95 9.82
CA ARG A 162 0.94 14.15 10.27
C ARG A 162 0.62 15.10 9.11
N ASP A 163 1.21 14.85 7.95
CA ASP A 163 1.04 15.66 6.75
C ASP A 163 1.13 14.79 5.48
N ASP A 164 1.98 15.11 4.51
CA ASP A 164 2.14 14.31 3.29
C ASP A 164 2.55 12.87 3.63
N ALA A 165 1.94 11.88 2.97
CA ALA A 165 2.48 10.52 2.97
C ALA A 165 3.83 10.47 2.23
N ALA A 166 4.67 9.48 2.56
CA ALA A 166 5.97 9.35 1.90
C ALA A 166 5.84 9.21 0.37
N GLY A 167 4.90 8.38 -0.11
CA GLY A 167 4.66 8.22 -1.55
C GLY A 167 4.19 9.51 -2.23
N GLU A 168 3.31 10.26 -1.57
CA GLU A 168 2.89 11.59 -2.04
C GLU A 168 4.08 12.57 -2.13
N ALA A 169 5.00 12.53 -1.17
CA ALA A 169 6.23 13.33 -1.21
C ALA A 169 7.13 12.93 -2.40
N PHE A 170 7.25 11.62 -2.69
CA PHE A 170 7.94 11.12 -3.89
C PHE A 170 7.30 11.67 -5.17
N ASP A 171 5.98 11.65 -5.30
CA ASP A 171 5.27 12.14 -6.49
C ASP A 171 5.45 13.65 -6.68
N LYS A 172 5.36 14.43 -5.60
CA LYS A 172 5.54 15.88 -5.62
C LYS A 172 6.96 16.29 -5.99
N VAL A 173 7.98 15.62 -5.42
CA VAL A 173 9.39 15.89 -5.74
C VAL A 173 9.72 15.45 -7.16
N ALA A 174 9.25 14.27 -7.61
CA ALA A 174 9.44 13.80 -8.98
C ALA A 174 8.91 14.81 -10.01
N ARG A 175 7.74 15.38 -9.74
CA ARG A 175 7.15 16.42 -10.60
C ARG A 175 8.01 17.67 -10.61
N ALA A 176 8.54 18.09 -9.46
CA ALA A 176 9.34 19.30 -9.33
C ALA A 176 10.68 19.20 -10.09
N ILE A 177 11.27 18.01 -10.18
CA ILE A 177 12.51 17.76 -10.96
C ILE A 177 12.23 17.23 -12.37
N GLY A 178 11.00 17.38 -12.89
CA GLY A 178 10.66 17.06 -14.28
C GLY A 178 10.47 15.57 -14.60
N LEU A 179 10.49 14.67 -13.62
CA LEU A 179 10.34 13.23 -13.85
C LEU A 179 8.88 12.81 -14.10
N GLY A 180 7.90 13.60 -13.63
CA GLY A 180 6.48 13.34 -13.79
C GLY A 180 5.93 12.21 -12.89
N TYR A 181 4.76 11.66 -13.25
CA TYR A 181 4.01 10.65 -12.48
C TYR A 181 4.09 9.26 -13.14
N PRO A 182 4.07 8.13 -12.36
CA PRO A 182 4.23 8.04 -10.91
C PRO A 182 5.66 8.36 -10.46
N GLY A 183 5.81 9.10 -9.36
CA GLY A 183 7.09 9.64 -8.93
C GLY A 183 8.00 8.63 -8.27
N GLY A 184 7.47 7.75 -7.40
CA GLY A 184 8.26 6.78 -6.64
C GLY A 184 9.23 5.97 -7.48
N PRO A 185 8.76 5.20 -8.50
CA PRO A 185 9.64 4.41 -9.36
C PRO A 185 10.62 5.24 -10.19
N LYS A 186 10.25 6.47 -10.55
CA LYS A 186 11.11 7.37 -11.35
C LYS A 186 12.22 7.96 -10.51
N ILE A 187 11.93 8.36 -9.27
CA ILE A 187 12.95 8.78 -8.29
C ILE A 187 13.90 7.64 -7.98
N ASP A 188 13.37 6.45 -7.69
CA ASP A 188 14.20 5.28 -7.37
C ASP A 188 15.18 4.92 -8.49
N ARG A 189 14.74 5.05 -9.74
CA ARG A 189 15.59 4.86 -10.92
C ARG A 189 16.63 5.97 -11.05
N LYS A 190 16.20 7.23 -10.95
CA LYS A 190 17.08 8.40 -11.14
C LYS A 190 18.13 8.53 -10.04
N ALA A 191 17.77 8.20 -8.81
CA ALA A 191 18.64 8.23 -7.64
C ALA A 191 19.89 7.32 -7.78
N LYS A 192 19.79 6.24 -8.58
CA LYS A 192 20.94 5.34 -8.84
C LYS A 192 22.09 6.00 -9.61
N GLU A 193 21.81 7.10 -10.29
CA GLU A 193 22.79 7.88 -11.07
C GLU A 193 23.43 9.02 -10.25
N GLY A 194 22.87 9.30 -9.04
CA GLY A 194 23.24 10.45 -8.21
C GLY A 194 24.01 10.07 -6.95
N ASN A 195 24.54 11.11 -6.30
CA ASN A 195 25.19 11.00 -5.00
C ASN A 195 24.17 11.29 -3.88
N PRO A 196 23.87 10.33 -2.98
CA PRO A 196 22.91 10.53 -1.90
C PRO A 196 23.40 11.50 -0.81
N ASP A 197 24.68 11.87 -0.81
CA ASP A 197 25.31 12.81 0.13
C ASP A 197 25.56 14.19 -0.47
N ALA A 198 25.11 14.45 -1.71
CA ALA A 198 25.34 15.71 -2.38
C ALA A 198 24.59 16.88 -1.74
N ILE A 199 23.40 16.63 -1.20
CA ILE A 199 22.54 17.66 -0.61
C ILE A 199 22.03 17.16 0.76
N GLU A 200 22.30 17.93 1.80
CA GLU A 200 21.79 17.62 3.14
C GLU A 200 20.36 18.14 3.29
N PHE A 201 19.37 17.27 3.06
CA PHE A 201 17.98 17.57 3.32
C PHE A 201 17.58 17.27 4.78
N PRO A 202 16.61 17.98 5.36
CA PRO A 202 16.19 17.76 6.75
C PRO A 202 15.49 16.41 6.95
N ARG A 203 15.65 15.84 8.15
CA ARG A 203 14.88 14.72 8.67
C ARG A 203 13.93 15.26 9.72
N ALA A 204 12.66 15.35 9.38
CA ALA A 204 11.67 15.88 10.29
C ALA A 204 11.49 14.94 11.50
N LYS A 205 11.45 15.54 12.70
CA LYS A 205 11.07 14.86 13.94
C LYS A 205 9.78 15.48 14.42
N VAL A 206 8.79 14.64 14.73
CA VAL A 206 7.53 15.08 15.32
C VAL A 206 7.70 15.14 16.83
N ALA A 207 7.63 16.34 17.40
CA ALA A 207 7.98 16.57 18.82
C ALA A 207 7.08 15.82 19.81
N GLU A 208 5.85 15.51 19.43
CA GLU A 208 4.82 14.94 20.31
C GLU A 208 4.70 13.42 20.21
N SER A 209 5.43 12.78 19.29
CA SER A 209 5.36 11.33 19.06
C SER A 209 6.69 10.78 18.58
N ALA A 210 7.12 9.68 19.19
CA ALA A 210 8.38 9.02 18.84
C ALA A 210 8.36 8.37 17.44
N TYR A 211 7.18 8.05 16.93
CA TYR A 211 7.02 7.23 15.71
C TYR A 211 6.17 7.86 14.60
N ASP A 212 5.64 9.07 14.83
CA ASP A 212 4.93 9.78 13.78
C ASP A 212 5.89 10.30 12.70
N PHE A 213 5.37 10.45 11.50
CA PHE A 213 6.13 10.89 10.34
C PHE A 213 5.67 12.28 9.89
N SER A 214 6.56 12.99 9.21
CA SER A 214 6.26 14.24 8.49
C SER A 214 7.17 14.36 7.29
N PHE A 215 6.61 14.59 6.11
CA PHE A 215 7.36 14.71 4.87
C PHE A 215 7.12 16.04 4.15
N SER A 216 6.15 16.86 4.59
CA SER A 216 5.88 18.17 3.99
C SER A 216 7.05 19.15 4.14
N GLY A 217 7.74 19.13 5.27
CA GLY A 217 8.95 19.92 5.50
C GLY A 217 10.11 19.52 4.59
N LEU A 218 10.33 18.20 4.42
CA LEU A 218 11.33 17.68 3.50
C LEU A 218 11.02 18.06 2.05
N LYS A 219 9.76 17.85 1.60
CA LYS A 219 9.31 18.31 0.28
C LYS A 219 9.58 19.80 0.07
N SER A 220 9.21 20.64 1.05
CA SER A 220 9.42 22.09 0.95
C SER A 220 10.89 22.46 0.88
N ALA A 221 11.77 21.76 1.60
CA ALA A 221 13.21 21.95 1.51
C ALA A 221 13.76 21.63 0.11
N VAL A 222 13.30 20.55 -0.52
CA VAL A 222 13.68 20.20 -1.91
C VAL A 222 13.19 21.27 -2.88
N LEU A 223 11.93 21.71 -2.78
CA LEU A 223 11.38 22.76 -3.65
C LEU A 223 12.13 24.08 -3.48
N ASN A 224 12.48 24.45 -2.26
CA ASN A 224 13.27 25.65 -1.98
C ASN A 224 14.69 25.55 -2.59
N TYR A 225 15.34 24.39 -2.48
CA TYR A 225 16.64 24.14 -3.09
C TYR A 225 16.59 24.35 -4.62
N ILE A 226 15.60 23.75 -5.28
CA ILE A 226 15.39 23.88 -6.73
C ILE A 226 15.15 25.34 -7.12
N ASN A 227 14.24 26.03 -6.40
CA ASN A 227 13.92 27.43 -6.68
C ASN A 227 15.12 28.36 -6.47
N GLN A 228 15.93 28.14 -5.42
CA GLN A 228 17.15 28.93 -5.19
C GLN A 228 18.17 28.73 -6.28
N ALA A 229 18.39 27.52 -6.78
CA ALA A 229 19.25 27.22 -7.89
C ALA A 229 18.76 27.96 -9.17
N HIS A 230 17.47 27.88 -9.48
CA HIS A 230 16.89 28.62 -10.62
C HIS A 230 17.04 30.14 -10.50
N MET A 231 16.87 30.70 -9.30
CA MET A 231 17.06 32.14 -9.07
C MET A 231 18.52 32.61 -9.25
N ARG A 232 19.48 31.68 -9.09
CA ARG A 232 20.91 31.94 -9.28
C ARG A 232 21.41 31.55 -10.68
N ASP A 233 20.50 31.11 -11.55
CA ASP A 233 20.82 30.56 -12.87
C ASP A 233 21.81 29.36 -12.80
N GLU A 234 21.71 28.60 -11.71
CA GLU A 234 22.51 27.40 -11.47
C GLU A 234 21.77 26.18 -12.01
N GLN A 235 22.49 25.26 -12.68
CA GLN A 235 21.93 23.98 -13.08
C GLN A 235 21.90 23.02 -11.89
N ILE A 236 20.75 22.38 -11.67
CA ILE A 236 20.62 21.31 -10.67
C ILE A 236 20.98 19.96 -11.29
N ASN A 237 21.63 19.10 -10.52
CA ASN A 237 21.77 17.70 -10.87
C ASN A 237 20.53 16.94 -10.32
N GLU A 238 19.60 16.63 -11.19
CA GLU A 238 18.35 15.91 -10.83
C GLU A 238 18.62 14.57 -10.15
N ALA A 239 19.70 13.88 -10.53
CA ALA A 239 20.08 12.60 -9.94
C ALA A 239 20.53 12.76 -8.48
N ASP A 240 21.30 13.79 -8.17
CA ASP A 240 21.72 14.10 -6.80
C ASP A 240 20.56 14.54 -5.94
N VAL A 241 19.62 15.34 -6.48
CA VAL A 241 18.39 15.73 -5.77
C VAL A 241 17.56 14.48 -5.46
N ALA A 242 17.35 13.61 -6.46
CA ALA A 242 16.60 12.37 -6.28
C ALA A 242 17.24 11.44 -5.25
N ALA A 243 18.57 11.26 -5.30
CA ALA A 243 19.31 10.39 -4.40
C ALA A 243 19.31 10.92 -2.97
N SER A 244 19.58 12.22 -2.78
CA SER A 244 19.60 12.85 -1.45
C SER A 244 18.21 12.91 -0.80
N PHE A 245 17.15 13.19 -1.59
CA PHE A 245 15.77 13.13 -1.13
C PHE A 245 15.38 11.72 -0.72
N GLN A 246 15.61 10.73 -1.59
CA GLN A 246 15.30 9.33 -1.30
C GLN A 246 16.01 8.84 -0.04
N LYS A 247 17.29 9.18 0.14
CA LYS A 247 18.05 8.89 1.36
C LYS A 247 17.35 9.46 2.58
N ALA A 248 16.95 10.73 2.56
CA ALA A 248 16.30 11.38 3.69
C ALA A 248 14.97 10.70 4.08
N VAL A 249 14.16 10.29 3.11
CA VAL A 249 12.91 9.54 3.37
C VAL A 249 13.21 8.17 3.97
N THR A 250 14.09 7.41 3.33
CA THR A 250 14.35 6.01 3.73
C THR A 250 15.02 5.89 5.09
N GLU A 251 15.86 6.83 5.47
CA GLU A 251 16.47 6.89 6.82
C GLU A 251 15.39 7.04 7.90
N VAL A 252 14.48 8.02 7.77
CA VAL A 252 13.41 8.24 8.75
C VAL A 252 12.49 7.01 8.88
N LEU A 253 12.10 6.43 7.75
CA LEU A 253 11.24 5.23 7.74
C LEU A 253 11.93 4.05 8.43
N THR A 254 13.20 3.83 8.14
CA THR A 254 13.99 2.73 8.70
C THR A 254 14.25 2.92 10.19
N GLU A 255 14.67 4.12 10.61
CA GLU A 255 14.93 4.43 12.01
C GLU A 255 13.71 4.17 12.90
N HIS A 256 12.55 4.68 12.50
CA HIS A 256 11.31 4.50 13.28
C HIS A 256 10.88 3.04 13.35
N ALA A 257 10.93 2.30 12.23
CA ALA A 257 10.52 0.90 12.22
C ALA A 257 11.42 0.02 13.11
N VAL A 258 12.74 0.22 13.04
CA VAL A 258 13.71 -0.56 13.85
C VAL A 258 13.67 -0.14 15.31
N ALA A 259 13.54 1.15 15.61
CA ALA A 259 13.41 1.64 16.98
C ALA A 259 12.15 1.08 17.66
N ALA A 260 11.02 1.12 16.99
CA ALA A 260 9.78 0.54 17.50
C ALA A 260 9.87 -0.98 17.69
N ALA A 261 10.45 -1.71 16.73
CA ALA A 261 10.61 -3.15 16.87
C ALA A 261 11.44 -3.51 18.12
N LYS A 262 12.51 -2.76 18.40
CA LYS A 262 13.33 -2.95 19.61
C LYS A 262 12.56 -2.60 20.88
N GLU A 263 11.86 -1.46 20.91
CA GLU A 263 11.11 -1.00 22.09
C GLU A 263 9.99 -1.96 22.46
N TYR A 264 9.27 -2.48 21.43
CA TYR A 264 8.17 -3.42 21.64
C TYR A 264 8.60 -4.89 21.63
N HIS A 265 9.92 -5.17 21.68
CA HIS A 265 10.50 -6.53 21.71
C HIS A 265 9.99 -7.44 20.57
N MET A 266 9.86 -6.88 19.37
CA MET A 266 9.53 -7.63 18.16
C MET A 266 10.81 -8.12 17.48
N ASP A 267 10.81 -9.36 17.02
CA ASP A 267 11.91 -9.98 16.28
C ASP A 267 11.71 -9.93 14.76
N LYS A 268 10.52 -9.49 14.31
CA LYS A 268 10.12 -9.44 12.91
C LYS A 268 9.65 -8.04 12.52
N ILE A 269 10.12 -7.57 11.35
CA ILE A 269 9.62 -6.36 10.69
C ILE A 269 9.10 -6.76 9.30
N ALA A 270 7.91 -6.31 8.94
CA ALA A 270 7.38 -6.37 7.59
C ALA A 270 7.28 -4.95 7.01
N ILE A 271 7.53 -4.80 5.71
CA ILE A 271 7.22 -3.57 4.98
C ILE A 271 6.12 -3.84 3.97
N ALA A 272 5.23 -2.87 3.75
CA ALA A 272 4.04 -3.02 2.92
C ALA A 272 3.68 -1.71 2.19
N GLY A 273 2.84 -1.79 1.16
CA GLY A 273 2.43 -0.66 0.34
C GLY A 273 3.39 -0.38 -0.82
N GLY A 274 2.98 0.48 -1.75
CA GLY A 274 3.72 0.74 -2.99
C GLY A 274 5.16 1.21 -2.81
N VAL A 275 5.44 2.02 -1.78
CA VAL A 275 6.80 2.48 -1.47
C VAL A 275 7.68 1.36 -0.91
N ALA A 276 7.12 0.26 -0.39
CA ALA A 276 7.88 -0.92 0.00
C ALA A 276 8.60 -1.61 -1.18
N SER A 277 8.27 -1.28 -2.43
CA SER A 277 9.00 -1.71 -3.62
C SER A 277 10.25 -0.87 -3.92
N ASN A 278 10.44 0.28 -3.24
CA ASN A 278 11.60 1.16 -3.43
C ASN A 278 12.90 0.44 -3.04
N SER A 279 13.88 0.44 -3.95
CA SER A 279 15.12 -0.33 -3.78
C SER A 279 16.00 0.17 -2.64
N ALA A 280 16.05 1.49 -2.42
CA ALA A 280 16.82 2.08 -1.33
C ALA A 280 16.19 1.80 0.04
N LEU A 281 14.84 1.86 0.14
CA LEU A 281 14.14 1.49 1.38
C LEU A 281 14.42 0.03 1.75
N ARG A 282 14.31 -0.90 0.79
CA ARG A 282 14.62 -2.31 1.00
C ARG A 282 16.06 -2.53 1.45
N ALA A 283 17.01 -1.88 0.81
CA ALA A 283 18.43 -1.98 1.17
C ALA A 283 18.71 -1.42 2.57
N SER A 284 18.20 -0.21 2.88
CA SER A 284 18.34 0.41 4.19
C SER A 284 17.72 -0.44 5.30
N MET A 285 16.48 -0.90 5.10
CA MET A 285 15.77 -1.73 6.06
C MET A 285 16.48 -3.07 6.29
N LYS A 286 16.96 -3.71 5.22
CA LYS A 286 17.72 -4.96 5.32
C LYS A 286 18.97 -4.78 6.16
N ALA A 287 19.81 -3.78 5.86
CA ALA A 287 21.02 -3.51 6.60
C ALA A 287 20.74 -3.22 8.09
N ALA A 288 19.71 -2.41 8.37
CA ALA A 288 19.35 -2.05 9.75
C ALA A 288 18.78 -3.25 10.54
N CYS A 289 17.98 -4.09 9.90
CA CYS A 289 17.47 -5.34 10.50
C CYS A 289 18.61 -6.32 10.81
N GLU A 290 19.54 -6.52 9.86
CA GLU A 290 20.72 -7.38 10.06
C GLU A 290 21.56 -6.90 11.27
N GLN A 291 21.81 -5.59 11.36
CA GLN A 291 22.55 -5.01 12.49
C GLN A 291 21.80 -5.15 13.82
N ALA A 292 20.47 -5.14 13.77
CA ALA A 292 19.63 -5.23 14.97
C ALA A 292 19.27 -6.67 15.36
N GLY A 293 19.64 -7.69 14.57
CA GLY A 293 19.25 -9.08 14.77
C GLY A 293 17.76 -9.34 14.52
N LEU A 294 17.13 -8.56 13.64
CA LEU A 294 15.72 -8.66 13.29
C LEU A 294 15.53 -9.34 11.93
N THR A 295 14.41 -10.02 11.75
CA THR A 295 14.03 -10.62 10.46
C THR A 295 13.18 -9.64 9.67
N LEU A 296 13.58 -9.35 8.43
CA LEU A 296 12.83 -8.49 7.51
C LEU A 296 11.97 -9.32 6.55
N TYR A 297 10.70 -8.94 6.43
CA TYR A 297 9.75 -9.48 5.46
C TYR A 297 9.26 -8.38 4.52
N HIS A 298 9.08 -8.71 3.25
CA HIS A 298 8.47 -7.83 2.28
C HIS A 298 7.81 -8.63 1.15
N PRO A 299 6.73 -8.11 0.54
CA PRO A 299 6.12 -8.75 -0.62
C PRO A 299 6.96 -8.54 -1.89
N SER A 300 6.68 -9.33 -2.92
CA SER A 300 7.14 -9.05 -4.28
C SER A 300 6.54 -7.73 -4.80
N PRO A 301 7.18 -7.06 -5.78
CA PRO A 301 6.73 -5.74 -6.23
C PRO A 301 5.26 -5.69 -6.66
N ILE A 302 4.74 -6.75 -7.30
CA ILE A 302 3.34 -6.81 -7.73
C ILE A 302 2.35 -6.84 -6.57
N LEU A 303 2.74 -7.38 -5.42
CA LEU A 303 1.92 -7.43 -4.21
C LEU A 303 2.09 -6.18 -3.32
N CYS A 304 3.07 -5.31 -3.62
CA CYS A 304 3.24 -4.04 -2.94
C CYS A 304 2.23 -2.99 -3.40
N THR A 305 1.86 -3.00 -4.70
CA THR A 305 0.86 -2.09 -5.27
C THR A 305 -0.55 -2.60 -5.00
N ASP A 306 -1.55 -1.77 -5.28
CA ASP A 306 -2.96 -2.11 -5.07
C ASP A 306 -3.35 -3.32 -5.93
N ASN A 307 -3.85 -4.35 -5.28
CA ASN A 307 -4.24 -5.60 -5.93
C ASN A 307 -5.27 -6.37 -5.08
N ALA A 308 -6.07 -7.21 -5.73
CA ALA A 308 -7.11 -7.94 -5.01
C ALA A 308 -6.61 -9.15 -4.22
N ALA A 309 -5.42 -9.69 -4.54
CA ALA A 309 -4.89 -10.82 -3.77
C ALA A 309 -4.63 -10.43 -2.31
N MET A 310 -4.13 -9.21 -2.06
CA MET A 310 -3.94 -8.68 -0.71
C MET A 310 -5.27 -8.56 0.06
N ILE A 311 -6.34 -8.20 -0.65
CA ILE A 311 -7.69 -8.10 -0.08
C ILE A 311 -8.26 -9.50 0.20
N GLY A 312 -7.98 -10.47 -0.66
CA GLY A 312 -8.35 -11.87 -0.44
C GLY A 312 -7.63 -12.49 0.75
N ALA A 313 -6.36 -12.14 0.95
CA ALA A 313 -5.58 -12.59 2.10
C ALA A 313 -6.16 -12.02 3.41
N ALA A 314 -6.38 -10.69 3.49
CA ALA A 314 -7.00 -10.07 4.67
C ALA A 314 -8.43 -10.57 4.88
N GLY A 315 -9.22 -10.65 3.80
CA GLY A 315 -10.60 -11.12 3.82
C GLY A 315 -10.76 -12.55 4.32
N TYR A 316 -9.80 -13.42 4.06
CA TYR A 316 -9.80 -14.78 4.63
C TYR A 316 -9.71 -14.75 6.16
N TYR A 317 -8.79 -13.98 6.72
CA TYR A 317 -8.64 -13.90 8.17
C TYR A 317 -9.85 -13.24 8.82
N GLU A 318 -10.44 -12.22 8.20
CA GLU A 318 -11.72 -11.65 8.63
C GLU A 318 -12.84 -12.70 8.57
N TYR A 319 -12.90 -13.47 7.49
CA TYR A 319 -13.90 -14.52 7.31
C TYR A 319 -13.82 -15.61 8.38
N ILE A 320 -12.64 -16.15 8.68
CA ILE A 320 -12.50 -17.21 9.71
C ILE A 320 -12.70 -16.66 11.12
N ASN A 321 -12.45 -15.37 11.36
CA ASN A 321 -12.75 -14.69 12.62
C ASN A 321 -14.25 -14.37 12.79
N GLY A 322 -15.08 -14.76 11.82
CA GLY A 322 -16.54 -14.61 11.90
C GLY A 322 -17.09 -13.29 11.37
N THR A 323 -16.25 -12.42 10.80
CA THR A 323 -16.70 -11.14 10.20
C THR A 323 -17.64 -11.41 9.03
N ARG A 324 -18.83 -10.83 9.10
CA ARG A 324 -19.86 -10.87 8.05
C ARG A 324 -20.52 -9.50 7.97
N HIS A 325 -20.61 -8.96 6.79
CA HIS A 325 -21.29 -7.67 6.58
C HIS A 325 -22.66 -7.88 5.96
N GLY A 326 -23.59 -7.02 6.35
CA GLY A 326 -24.92 -6.96 5.75
C GLY A 326 -24.95 -6.18 4.45
N TRP A 327 -26.16 -6.05 3.88
CA TRP A 327 -26.39 -5.30 2.65
C TRP A 327 -26.27 -3.77 2.84
N ASP A 328 -26.12 -3.30 4.06
CA ASP A 328 -25.84 -1.95 4.47
C ASP A 328 -24.35 -1.55 4.36
N LEU A 329 -23.42 -2.52 4.14
CA LEU A 329 -22.00 -2.21 3.92
C LEU A 329 -21.87 -1.09 2.88
N ASN A 330 -21.12 -0.05 3.20
CA ASN A 330 -20.98 1.11 2.34
C ASN A 330 -19.51 1.55 2.27
N ALA A 331 -19.17 2.36 1.27
CA ALA A 331 -17.86 2.95 1.12
C ALA A 331 -17.60 3.97 2.25
N ILE A 332 -16.44 3.85 2.90
CA ILE A 332 -15.98 4.78 3.95
C ILE A 332 -14.62 5.36 3.53
N PRO A 333 -14.60 6.53 2.85
CA PRO A 333 -13.38 7.08 2.25
C PRO A 333 -12.22 7.32 3.23
N ASN A 334 -12.55 7.68 4.47
CA ASN A 334 -11.59 8.02 5.51
C ASN A 334 -11.58 7.00 6.66
N LEU A 335 -11.86 5.73 6.35
CA LEU A 335 -11.85 4.66 7.35
C LEU A 335 -10.47 4.56 8.00
N LYS A 336 -10.43 4.61 9.33
CA LYS A 336 -9.17 4.47 10.05
C LYS A 336 -8.85 3.00 10.31
N LEU A 337 -7.58 2.66 10.28
CA LEU A 337 -7.12 1.31 10.59
C LEU A 337 -7.58 0.90 12.00
N GLY A 338 -8.22 -0.26 12.11
CA GLY A 338 -8.81 -0.75 13.35
C GLY A 338 -10.25 -0.29 13.62
N GLU A 339 -10.81 0.64 12.82
CA GLU A 339 -12.25 0.92 12.81
C GLU A 339 -12.97 -0.07 11.87
N ARG A 340 -14.21 -0.41 12.22
CA ARG A 340 -15.05 -1.38 11.49
C ARG A 340 -16.46 -0.85 11.30
#